data_452cba26e16465b85a32e7ab18e09e33
#
_entry.id   452cba26e16465b85a32e7ab18e09e33
#
_cell.length_a   1.000
_cell.length_b   1.000
_cell.length_c   1.000
_cell.angle_alpha   90.00
_cell.angle_beta   90.00
_cell.angle_gamma   90.00
#
_symmetry.space_group_name_H-M   'P 1'
#
loop_
_entity.id
_entity.type
_entity.pdbx_description
1 polymer ?
#
loop_
_entity_poly.entity_id
_entity_poly.type
_entity_poly.pdbx_seq_one_letter_code
_entity_poly.pdbx_strand_id
1 'polypeptide(L)'
;TISSFSTASFHSGTMTLKAVNHYPVAINATVVLANAAGQPLLTYGLGTVPAGDSVSVPASLAGKIVPSQLQFNLTSFSSSGAGTIGIPSTYVPIDTNANLELSLQGSGLFIYSATAQTPTQTLVDDTLNLSFTAPAGVRITELALSQGQLNYSITSAVPEPLSIVLQFPSGSVGGQALQQTI
;
A
#
# COMPACT_ATOMS: atom_id res chain seq x y z
N THR A 1 6.56 -7.44 -0.89
CA THR A 1 5.31 -6.83 -0.37
C THR A 1 5.61 -5.40 0.05
N ILE A 2 4.83 -4.42 -0.42
CA ILE A 2 4.94 -3.02 0.03
C ILE A 2 4.31 -2.94 1.42
N SER A 3 5.03 -2.41 2.41
CA SER A 3 4.52 -2.25 3.78
C SER A 3 3.69 -0.98 3.94
N SER A 4 4.08 0.09 3.26
CA SER A 4 3.36 1.35 3.22
C SER A 4 3.73 2.13 1.96
N PHE A 5 2.89 3.07 1.57
CA PHE A 5 3.24 4.05 0.54
C PHE A 5 2.84 5.46 1.02
N SER A 6 3.49 6.48 0.52
CA SER A 6 3.12 7.86 0.78
C SER A 6 2.26 8.43 -0.35
N THR A 7 2.65 8.18 -1.60
CA THR A 7 1.92 8.61 -2.79
C THR A 7 2.03 7.57 -3.90
N ALA A 8 1.01 7.48 -4.73
CA ALA A 8 1.03 6.70 -5.97
C ALA A 8 0.48 7.54 -7.13
N SER A 9 1.21 7.56 -8.26
CA SER A 9 0.80 8.22 -9.50
C SER A 9 0.20 7.18 -10.45
N PHE A 10 -1.06 7.38 -10.83
CA PHE A 10 -1.82 6.41 -11.62
C PHE A 10 -1.77 6.74 -13.12
N HIS A 11 -1.42 5.75 -13.93
CA HIS A 11 -1.61 5.78 -15.38
C HIS A 11 -3.08 5.60 -15.74
N SER A 12 -3.72 4.62 -15.12
CA SER A 12 -5.13 4.32 -15.31
C SER A 12 -5.70 3.65 -14.07
N GLY A 13 -7.01 3.56 -14.03
CA GLY A 13 -7.78 2.90 -12.98
C GLY A 13 -9.06 3.62 -12.71
N THR A 14 -9.95 2.92 -12.03
CA THR A 14 -11.24 3.44 -11.59
C THR A 14 -11.37 3.25 -10.10
N MET A 15 -11.83 4.30 -9.42
CA MET A 15 -12.20 4.25 -8.02
C MET A 15 -13.70 4.44 -7.91
N THR A 16 -14.41 3.42 -7.44
CA THR A 16 -15.86 3.42 -7.34
C THR A 16 -16.27 3.64 -5.90
N LEU A 17 -17.03 4.70 -5.65
CA LEU A 17 -17.70 4.94 -4.38
C LEU A 17 -19.07 4.25 -4.40
N LYS A 18 -19.31 3.35 -3.46
CA LYS A 18 -20.65 2.81 -3.18
C LYS A 18 -21.19 3.50 -1.95
N ALA A 19 -22.40 4.01 -2.05
CA ALA A 19 -23.16 4.62 -0.96
C ALA A 19 -24.43 3.82 -0.72
N VAL A 20 -24.72 3.46 0.54
CA VAL A 20 -25.95 2.78 0.97
C VAL A 20 -26.71 3.71 1.89
N ASN A 21 -27.94 3.99 1.54
CA ASN A 21 -28.81 4.88 2.31
C ASN A 21 -29.64 4.07 3.32
N HIS A 22 -29.27 4.10 4.59
CA HIS A 22 -30.04 3.50 5.69
C HIS A 22 -31.06 4.45 6.32
N TYR A 23 -31.22 5.66 5.77
CA TYR A 23 -32.30 6.55 6.20
C TYR A 23 -33.64 6.07 5.62
N PRO A 24 -34.77 6.31 6.33
CA PRO A 24 -36.11 5.95 5.86
C PRO A 24 -36.64 6.92 4.80
N VAL A 25 -35.82 7.84 4.33
CA VAL A 25 -36.12 8.87 3.32
C VAL A 25 -35.07 8.87 2.22
N ALA A 26 -35.45 9.30 1.03
CA ALA A 26 -34.50 9.52 -0.04
C ALA A 26 -33.54 10.67 0.32
N ILE A 27 -32.27 10.48 -0.01
CA ILE A 27 -31.23 11.50 0.20
C ILE A 27 -30.59 11.90 -1.12
N ASN A 28 -30.03 13.09 -1.15
CA ASN A 28 -29.16 13.57 -2.22
C ASN A 28 -27.85 14.06 -1.59
N ALA A 29 -26.72 13.60 -2.09
CA ALA A 29 -25.44 13.91 -1.49
C ALA A 29 -24.33 14.06 -2.54
N THR A 30 -23.34 14.87 -2.20
CA THR A 30 -22.05 14.93 -2.91
C THR A 30 -20.94 14.63 -1.92
N VAL A 31 -20.11 13.67 -2.28
CA VAL A 31 -18.96 13.21 -1.49
C VAL A 31 -17.68 13.58 -2.22
N VAL A 32 -16.77 14.22 -1.54
CA VAL A 32 -15.43 14.54 -2.04
C VAL A 32 -14.41 13.68 -1.31
N LEU A 33 -13.67 12.90 -2.09
CA LEU A 33 -12.47 12.24 -1.60
C LEU A 33 -11.33 13.24 -1.66
N ALA A 34 -10.73 13.52 -0.53
CA ALA A 34 -9.68 14.52 -0.38
C ALA A 34 -8.42 13.91 0.27
N ASN A 35 -7.29 14.59 0.14
CA ASN A 35 -6.08 14.26 0.90
C ASN A 35 -6.20 14.76 2.35
N ALA A 36 -5.19 14.44 3.17
CA ALA A 36 -5.14 14.85 4.58
C ALA A 36 -5.16 16.39 4.78
N ALA A 37 -4.75 17.18 3.77
CA ALA A 37 -4.81 18.64 3.79
C ALA A 37 -6.17 19.20 3.33
N GLY A 38 -7.15 18.34 3.05
CA GLY A 38 -8.49 18.72 2.59
C GLY A 38 -8.56 19.07 1.10
N GLN A 39 -7.49 18.87 0.33
CA GLN A 39 -7.51 19.14 -1.11
C GLN A 39 -8.27 18.04 -1.85
N PRO A 40 -9.23 18.41 -2.73
CA PRO A 40 -10.06 17.44 -3.43
C PRO A 40 -9.26 16.63 -4.46
N LEU A 41 -9.48 15.32 -4.48
CA LEU A 41 -8.92 14.37 -5.44
C LEU A 41 -9.99 13.89 -6.41
N LEU A 42 -11.12 13.43 -5.89
CA LEU A 42 -12.26 12.92 -6.66
C LEU A 42 -13.55 13.46 -6.05
N THR A 43 -14.54 13.74 -6.91
CA THR A 43 -15.86 14.18 -6.49
C THR A 43 -16.91 13.20 -7.01
N TYR A 44 -17.79 12.75 -6.12
CA TYR A 44 -18.84 11.79 -6.38
C TYR A 44 -20.22 12.44 -6.14
N GLY A 45 -20.93 12.76 -7.20
CA GLY A 45 -22.33 13.14 -7.10
C GLY A 45 -23.20 11.89 -7.00
N LEU A 46 -23.78 11.62 -5.84
CA LEU A 46 -24.57 10.41 -5.63
C LEU A 46 -25.96 10.51 -6.31
N GLY A 47 -26.41 11.74 -6.61
CA GLY A 47 -27.77 11.96 -7.04
C GLY A 47 -28.77 11.62 -5.92
N THR A 48 -29.98 11.27 -6.31
CA THR A 48 -31.01 10.83 -5.37
C THR A 48 -30.85 9.33 -5.10
N VAL A 49 -30.59 8.98 -3.84
CA VAL A 49 -30.52 7.60 -3.36
C VAL A 49 -31.77 7.30 -2.55
N PRO A 50 -32.69 6.43 -3.04
CA PRO A 50 -33.93 6.09 -2.33
C PRO A 50 -33.66 5.50 -0.93
N ALA A 51 -34.69 5.50 -0.08
CA ALA A 51 -34.63 4.87 1.23
C ALA A 51 -34.31 3.37 1.11
N GLY A 52 -33.31 2.90 1.86
CA GLY A 52 -32.87 1.50 1.87
C GLY A 52 -32.15 1.03 0.60
N ASP A 53 -31.85 1.93 -0.33
CA ASP A 53 -31.21 1.60 -1.60
C ASP A 53 -29.72 2.02 -1.60
N SER A 54 -29.01 1.67 -2.67
CA SER A 54 -27.60 2.00 -2.86
C SER A 54 -27.31 2.50 -4.26
N VAL A 55 -26.24 3.31 -4.35
CA VAL A 55 -25.71 3.78 -5.63
C VAL A 55 -24.20 3.54 -5.67
N SER A 56 -23.68 3.25 -6.86
CA SER A 56 -22.26 3.12 -7.13
C SER A 56 -21.83 4.13 -8.18
N VAL A 57 -20.89 4.99 -7.85
CA VAL A 57 -20.41 6.05 -8.73
C VAL A 57 -18.92 5.84 -9.01
N PRO A 58 -18.55 5.54 -10.27
CA PRO A 58 -17.15 5.41 -10.65
C PRO A 58 -16.50 6.77 -10.91
N ALA A 59 -15.20 6.89 -10.62
CA ALA A 59 -14.37 8.03 -11.00
C ALA A 59 -13.00 7.56 -11.50
N SER A 60 -12.47 8.22 -12.51
CA SER A 60 -11.18 7.87 -13.11
C SER A 60 -10.02 8.34 -12.23
N LEU A 61 -9.01 7.47 -12.09
CA LEU A 61 -7.72 7.77 -11.48
C LEU A 61 -6.64 8.16 -12.50
N ALA A 62 -6.94 8.16 -13.80
CA ALA A 62 -5.96 8.47 -14.83
C ALA A 62 -5.32 9.85 -14.58
N GLY A 63 -3.99 9.90 -14.51
CA GLY A 63 -3.22 11.11 -14.24
C GLY A 63 -3.35 11.67 -12.83
N LYS A 64 -3.96 10.94 -11.89
CA LYS A 64 -4.08 11.36 -10.49
C LYS A 64 -2.90 10.88 -9.66
N ILE A 65 -2.51 11.73 -8.70
CA ILE A 65 -1.59 11.36 -7.62
C ILE A 65 -2.43 11.16 -6.36
N VAL A 66 -2.43 9.94 -5.85
CA VAL A 66 -3.24 9.55 -4.69
C VAL A 66 -2.31 9.34 -3.50
N PRO A 67 -2.47 10.07 -2.40
CA PRO A 67 -1.72 9.85 -1.16
C PRO A 67 -2.28 8.65 -0.40
N SER A 68 -1.49 8.14 0.55
CA SER A 68 -1.90 7.02 1.41
C SER A 68 -3.01 7.39 2.40
N GLN A 69 -3.10 8.67 2.75
CA GLN A 69 -4.13 9.17 3.66
C GLN A 69 -5.20 9.90 2.88
N LEU A 70 -6.40 9.37 2.96
CA LEU A 70 -7.59 9.89 2.31
C LEU A 70 -8.67 10.16 3.34
N GLN A 71 -9.49 11.18 3.07
CA GLN A 71 -10.65 11.51 3.88
C GLN A 71 -11.87 11.74 3.01
N PHE A 72 -13.03 11.37 3.51
CA PHE A 72 -14.31 11.69 2.89
C PHE A 72 -14.86 12.99 3.45
N ASN A 73 -15.19 13.90 2.56
CA ASN A 73 -15.87 15.15 2.91
C ASN A 73 -17.26 15.14 2.25
N LEU A 74 -18.29 15.21 3.07
CA LEU A 74 -19.65 15.38 2.62
C LEU A 74 -19.90 16.88 2.36
N THR A 75 -19.92 17.29 1.09
CA THR A 75 -20.00 18.72 0.73
C THR A 75 -21.43 19.18 0.50
N SER A 76 -22.33 18.28 0.19
CA SER A 76 -23.75 18.53 0.22
C SER A 76 -24.49 17.31 0.75
N PHE A 77 -25.52 17.54 1.51
CA PHE A 77 -26.43 16.50 2.00
C PHE A 77 -27.82 17.10 2.17
N SER A 78 -28.79 16.49 1.51
CA SER A 78 -30.18 16.93 1.59
C SER A 78 -31.12 15.73 1.48
N SER A 79 -32.31 15.87 2.01
CA SER A 79 -33.41 14.91 1.83
C SER A 79 -34.52 15.59 1.02
N SER A 80 -35.20 14.83 0.21
CA SER A 80 -36.42 15.28 -0.48
C SER A 80 -37.55 15.62 0.49
N GLY A 81 -37.36 15.37 1.77
CA GLY A 81 -38.38 15.50 2.79
C GLY A 81 -39.39 14.32 2.75
N ALA A 82 -40.09 14.15 3.83
CA ALA A 82 -41.16 13.21 3.96
C ALA A 82 -42.23 13.78 4.89
N GLY A 83 -43.48 13.52 4.58
CA GLY A 83 -44.60 14.04 5.33
C GLY A 83 -45.07 15.44 4.92
N THR A 84 -46.15 15.88 5.50
CA THR A 84 -46.74 17.20 5.31
C THR A 84 -46.64 17.98 6.61
N ILE A 85 -46.10 19.20 6.54
CA ILE A 85 -45.96 20.06 7.73
C ILE A 85 -47.35 20.28 8.35
N GLY A 86 -47.43 20.06 9.67
CA GLY A 86 -48.65 20.19 10.45
C GLY A 86 -49.57 18.94 10.42
N ILE A 87 -49.19 17.86 9.71
CA ILE A 87 -49.91 16.57 9.70
C ILE A 87 -49.00 15.48 10.27
N PRO A 88 -48.96 15.26 11.59
CA PRO A 88 -47.98 14.33 12.24
C PRO A 88 -48.11 12.90 11.74
N SER A 89 -49.30 12.44 11.29
CA SER A 89 -49.49 11.09 10.79
C SER A 89 -48.75 10.82 9.47
N THR A 90 -48.22 11.85 8.81
CA THR A 90 -47.42 11.74 7.60
C THR A 90 -45.93 11.82 7.85
N TYR A 91 -45.49 12.03 9.11
CA TYR A 91 -44.09 12.15 9.47
C TYR A 91 -43.42 10.76 9.44
N VAL A 92 -42.21 10.74 8.90
CA VAL A 92 -41.42 9.54 8.88
C VAL A 92 -40.43 9.60 10.07
N PRO A 93 -40.51 8.65 11.01
CA PRO A 93 -39.55 8.60 12.11
C PRO A 93 -38.16 8.30 11.56
N ILE A 94 -37.17 9.05 12.03
CA ILE A 94 -35.75 8.80 11.72
C ILE A 94 -35.11 8.20 12.98
N ASP A 95 -34.64 6.96 12.84
CA ASP A 95 -33.88 6.31 13.92
C ASP A 95 -32.51 6.99 14.05
N THR A 96 -32.02 7.11 15.30
CA THR A 96 -30.68 7.61 15.59
C THR A 96 -29.56 6.73 15.01
N ASN A 97 -29.84 5.48 14.67
CA ASN A 97 -28.93 4.55 14.02
C ASN A 97 -28.95 4.67 12.50
N ALA A 98 -29.92 5.42 11.92
CA ALA A 98 -29.95 5.66 10.47
C ALA A 98 -28.68 6.40 10.03
N ASN A 99 -28.04 5.90 8.99
CA ASN A 99 -26.78 6.45 8.49
C ASN A 99 -26.66 6.34 6.97
N LEU A 100 -25.67 7.01 6.44
CA LEU A 100 -25.15 6.82 5.08
C LEU A 100 -23.86 6.04 5.17
N GLU A 101 -23.87 4.80 4.68
CA GLU A 101 -22.67 3.97 4.61
C GLU A 101 -21.93 4.24 3.31
N LEU A 102 -20.62 4.49 3.40
CA LEU A 102 -19.74 4.73 2.26
C LEU A 102 -18.65 3.67 2.19
N SER A 103 -18.46 3.07 1.02
CA SER A 103 -17.36 2.16 0.75
C SER A 103 -16.68 2.51 -0.56
N LEU A 104 -15.35 2.27 -0.65
CA LEU A 104 -14.53 2.62 -1.78
C LEU A 104 -13.83 1.37 -2.33
N GLN A 105 -13.91 1.19 -3.64
CA GLN A 105 -13.29 0.07 -4.34
C GLN A 105 -12.47 0.55 -5.53
N GLY A 106 -11.22 0.11 -5.63
CA GLY A 106 -10.37 0.33 -6.79
C GLY A 106 -10.41 -0.84 -7.76
N SER A 107 -10.39 -0.56 -9.05
CA SER A 107 -10.31 -1.57 -10.11
C SER A 107 -9.46 -1.10 -11.28
N GLY A 108 -8.79 -2.06 -11.97
CA GLY A 108 -7.95 -1.78 -13.13
C GLY A 108 -6.82 -0.80 -12.84
N LEU A 109 -6.20 -0.88 -11.67
CA LEU A 109 -5.20 0.07 -11.20
C LEU A 109 -3.85 -0.20 -11.87
N PHE A 110 -3.36 0.76 -12.64
CA PHE A 110 -2.01 0.79 -13.19
C PHE A 110 -1.28 2.03 -12.70
N ILE A 111 -0.14 1.82 -12.06
CA ILE A 111 0.66 2.85 -11.42
C ILE A 111 1.88 3.17 -12.27
N TYR A 112 2.17 4.45 -12.53
CA TYR A 112 3.43 4.91 -13.13
C TYR A 112 4.58 4.86 -12.14
N SER A 113 4.32 5.36 -10.94
CA SER A 113 5.30 5.47 -9.87
C SER A 113 4.60 5.49 -8.52
N ALA A 114 5.30 5.02 -7.51
CA ALA A 114 4.87 5.15 -6.13
C ALA A 114 6.07 5.44 -5.25
N THR A 115 5.89 6.33 -4.27
CA THR A 115 6.83 6.46 -3.16
C THR A 115 6.35 5.53 -2.07
N ALA A 116 7.07 4.42 -1.91
CA ALA A 116 6.67 3.35 -1.02
C ALA A 116 7.85 2.93 -0.13
N GLN A 117 7.52 2.44 1.06
CA GLN A 117 8.48 1.80 1.94
C GLN A 117 8.33 0.28 1.80
N THR A 118 9.42 -0.37 1.46
CA THR A 118 9.49 -1.83 1.49
C THR A 118 10.02 -2.29 2.85
N PRO A 119 9.52 -3.39 3.39
CA PRO A 119 10.12 -3.98 4.59
C PRO A 119 11.53 -4.48 4.27
N THR A 120 12.35 -4.61 5.30
CA THR A 120 13.64 -5.30 5.18
C THR A 120 13.42 -6.69 4.61
N GLN A 121 14.15 -7.03 3.57
CA GLN A 121 14.06 -8.32 2.91
C GLN A 121 15.45 -8.80 2.50
N THR A 122 15.66 -10.11 2.54
CA THR A 122 16.85 -10.72 1.97
C THR A 122 16.71 -10.71 0.45
N LEU A 123 17.58 -9.99 -0.23
CA LEU A 123 17.60 -9.88 -1.69
C LEU A 123 18.40 -11.03 -2.31
N VAL A 124 19.48 -11.43 -1.65
CA VAL A 124 20.37 -12.51 -2.06
C VAL A 124 20.72 -13.33 -0.82
N ASP A 125 20.57 -14.63 -0.91
CA ASP A 125 21.05 -15.60 0.05
C ASP A 125 21.65 -16.73 -0.77
N ASP A 126 22.97 -16.64 -1.03
CA ASP A 126 23.68 -17.54 -1.92
C ASP A 126 24.98 -17.99 -1.28
N THR A 127 25.42 -19.18 -1.65
CA THR A 127 26.67 -19.79 -1.17
C THR A 127 27.62 -20.01 -2.32
N LEU A 128 28.75 -19.31 -2.28
CA LEU A 128 29.84 -19.51 -3.23
C LEU A 128 30.84 -20.54 -2.69
N ASN A 129 31.02 -21.65 -3.43
CA ASN A 129 32.00 -22.64 -3.10
C ASN A 129 33.35 -22.31 -3.75
N LEU A 130 34.36 -22.10 -2.94
CA LEU A 130 35.73 -21.93 -3.40
C LEU A 130 36.43 -23.30 -3.41
N SER A 131 36.86 -23.75 -4.59
CA SER A 131 37.56 -25.01 -4.76
C SER A 131 39.06 -24.79 -4.86
N PHE A 132 39.81 -25.47 -4.03
CA PHE A 132 41.27 -25.51 -4.12
C PHE A 132 41.68 -26.79 -4.85
N THR A 133 42.51 -26.63 -5.89
CA THR A 133 43.02 -27.79 -6.64
C THR A 133 44.27 -28.29 -5.95
N ALA A 134 44.24 -29.53 -5.50
CA ALA A 134 45.41 -30.24 -4.98
C ALA A 134 45.94 -31.23 -6.02
N PRO A 135 47.23 -31.61 -6.00
CA PRO A 135 47.76 -32.66 -6.84
C PRO A 135 46.99 -33.97 -6.66
N ALA A 136 46.99 -34.84 -7.70
CA ALA A 136 46.28 -36.10 -7.65
C ALA A 136 46.70 -36.96 -6.44
N GLY A 137 45.71 -37.43 -5.68
CA GLY A 137 45.94 -38.26 -4.48
C GLY A 137 46.13 -37.47 -3.18
N VAL A 138 46.13 -36.13 -3.25
CA VAL A 138 46.25 -35.26 -2.07
C VAL A 138 44.83 -34.69 -1.74
N ARG A 139 44.46 -34.77 -0.47
CA ARG A 139 43.26 -34.13 0.06
C ARG A 139 43.65 -33.08 1.08
N ILE A 140 43.26 -31.84 0.83
CA ILE A 140 43.42 -30.75 1.80
C ILE A 140 42.28 -30.86 2.80
N THR A 141 42.56 -31.13 4.05
CA THR A 141 41.59 -31.21 5.13
C THR A 141 41.60 -29.96 5.99
N GLU A 142 42.72 -29.26 6.03
CA GLU A 142 42.91 -28.01 6.78
C GLU A 142 44.00 -27.18 6.09
N LEU A 143 43.79 -25.86 6.04
CA LEU A 143 44.74 -24.90 5.53
C LEU A 143 44.91 -23.76 6.54
N ALA A 144 46.07 -23.72 7.20
CA ALA A 144 46.41 -22.63 8.06
C ALA A 144 47.22 -21.59 7.30
N LEU A 145 46.71 -20.36 7.24
CA LEU A 145 47.34 -19.23 6.58
C LEU A 145 47.99 -18.32 7.63
N SER A 146 49.26 -18.04 7.50
CA SER A 146 49.96 -17.06 8.35
C SER A 146 49.62 -15.61 7.96
N GLN A 147 49.32 -15.41 6.68
CA GLN A 147 48.91 -14.12 6.11
C GLN A 147 48.00 -14.40 4.92
N GLY A 148 47.02 -13.52 4.70
CA GLY A 148 46.12 -13.62 3.55
C GLY A 148 45.25 -12.39 3.45
N GLN A 149 44.80 -12.10 2.24
CA GLN A 149 43.84 -11.04 1.97
C GLN A 149 42.77 -11.59 1.01
N LEU A 150 41.53 -11.40 1.36
CA LEU A 150 40.38 -11.69 0.48
C LEU A 150 39.89 -10.39 -0.10
N ASN A 151 39.97 -10.26 -1.42
CA ASN A 151 39.44 -9.13 -2.14
C ASN A 151 38.08 -9.54 -2.76
N TYR A 152 37.08 -8.73 -2.53
CA TYR A 152 35.76 -8.91 -3.15
C TYR A 152 35.27 -7.58 -3.70
N SER A 153 34.42 -7.65 -4.72
CA SER A 153 33.75 -6.49 -5.30
C SER A 153 32.26 -6.77 -5.36
N ILE A 154 31.47 -5.86 -4.85
CA ILE A 154 30.01 -5.95 -4.87
C ILE A 154 29.49 -4.71 -5.56
N THR A 155 28.63 -4.92 -6.57
CA THR A 155 27.96 -3.85 -7.29
C THR A 155 26.44 -4.03 -7.15
N SER A 156 25.76 -2.98 -6.72
CA SER A 156 24.31 -2.96 -6.65
C SER A 156 23.72 -1.90 -7.57
N ALA A 157 22.65 -2.25 -8.29
CA ALA A 157 21.81 -1.31 -9.02
C ALA A 157 20.62 -0.81 -8.16
N VAL A 158 20.49 -1.27 -6.93
CA VAL A 158 19.45 -0.83 -5.99
C VAL A 158 19.87 0.53 -5.42
N PRO A 159 19.02 1.57 -5.55
CA PRO A 159 19.36 2.94 -5.11
C PRO A 159 19.18 3.16 -3.59
N GLU A 160 19.09 2.08 -2.82
CA GLU A 160 18.89 2.10 -1.37
C GLU A 160 20.11 1.54 -0.64
N PRO A 161 20.35 1.95 0.63
CA PRO A 161 21.39 1.35 1.46
C PRO A 161 21.18 -0.16 1.62
N LEU A 162 22.25 -0.91 1.37
CA LEU A 162 22.27 -2.36 1.55
C LEU A 162 23.17 -2.71 2.71
N SER A 163 22.77 -3.67 3.53
CA SER A 163 23.65 -4.34 4.48
C SER A 163 23.97 -5.74 3.95
N ILE A 164 25.24 -6.04 3.82
CA ILE A 164 25.72 -7.30 3.28
C ILE A 164 26.52 -8.01 4.37
N VAL A 165 26.15 -9.23 4.67
CA VAL A 165 26.86 -10.08 5.61
C VAL A 165 27.57 -11.19 4.84
N LEU A 166 28.90 -11.14 4.84
CA LEU A 166 29.76 -12.20 4.31
C LEU A 166 30.11 -13.16 5.43
N GLN A 167 29.78 -14.41 5.28
CA GLN A 167 30.10 -15.47 6.24
C GLN A 167 31.01 -16.51 5.59
N PHE A 168 32.00 -16.97 6.34
CA PHE A 168 32.91 -18.03 5.92
C PHE A 168 32.76 -19.21 6.90
N PRO A 169 31.81 -20.11 6.68
CA PRO A 169 31.45 -21.15 7.66
C PRO A 169 32.60 -22.06 8.05
N SER A 170 33.57 -22.26 7.13
CA SER A 170 34.75 -23.09 7.35
C SER A 170 36.00 -22.28 7.67
N GLY A 171 35.88 -20.97 7.79
CA GLY A 171 36.99 -20.07 8.07
C GLY A 171 36.94 -19.54 9.50
N SER A 172 38.09 -19.49 10.17
CA SER A 172 38.19 -18.88 11.48
C SER A 172 39.46 -18.03 11.63
N VAL A 173 39.38 -16.99 12.46
CA VAL A 173 40.51 -16.16 12.87
C VAL A 173 40.47 -16.11 14.38
N GLY A 174 41.58 -16.57 15.01
CA GLY A 174 41.67 -16.63 16.47
C GLY A 174 40.60 -17.53 17.11
N GLY A 175 40.15 -18.59 16.40
CA GLY A 175 39.12 -19.52 16.87
C GLY A 175 37.66 -19.00 16.73
N GLN A 176 37.47 -17.81 16.17
CA GLN A 176 36.15 -17.26 15.89
C GLN A 176 35.80 -17.39 14.41
N ALA A 177 34.55 -17.70 14.10
CA ALA A 177 34.08 -17.76 12.72
C ALA A 177 34.33 -16.43 12.00
N LEU A 178 34.83 -16.49 10.77
CA LEU A 178 35.13 -15.29 10.00
C LEU A 178 33.80 -14.76 9.40
N GLN A 179 33.42 -13.58 9.83
CA GLN A 179 32.25 -12.86 9.35
C GLN A 179 32.56 -11.37 9.17
N GLN A 180 32.08 -10.78 8.11
CA GLN A 180 32.20 -9.36 7.82
C GLN A 180 30.86 -8.78 7.44
N THR A 181 30.49 -7.66 8.04
CA THR A 181 29.33 -6.85 7.63
C THR A 181 29.82 -5.58 6.94
N ILE A 182 29.18 -5.24 5.84
CA ILE A 182 29.48 -4.08 4.99
C ILE A 182 28.22 -3.24 4.86
#